data_5d8dff3b11553cfeee35b8ebd545b9ad
#
_entry.id   5d8dff3b11553cfeee35b8ebd545b9ad
#
_cell.length_a   1.000
_cell.length_b   1.000
_cell.length_c   1.000
_cell.angle_alpha   90.00
_cell.angle_beta   90.00
_cell.angle_gamma   90.00
#
_symmetry.space_group_name_H-M   'P 1'
#
loop_
_entity.id
_entity.type
_entity.pdbx_description
1 polymer ?
#
loop_
_entity_poly.entity_id
_entity_poly.type
_entity_poly.pdbx_seq_one_letter_code
_entity_poly.pdbx_strand_id
1 'polypeptide(L)'
;VGDLSFFYDMNVLGNRHIGSNVRILLVNNALGAEFHLFKQINCTKVNGIERYISAGGHFGQKSPDLVRHYAKDLGFEYLTASNKDEFLSVYERFVTPEITEKPMVFEVFTKVDDENQALYDLWHILKDMSLKGKIKQGLKEVMGDNLVNKIKKVMNEDL
;
A
#
# COMPACT_ATOMS: atom_id res chain seq x y z
N VAL A 1 -7.37 -3.66 0.10
CA VAL A 1 -7.77 -2.47 0.86
C VAL A 1 -6.74 -2.15 1.91
N GLY A 2 -6.59 -0.86 2.27
CA GLY A 2 -5.84 -0.44 3.45
C GLY A 2 -6.70 -0.56 4.72
N ASP A 3 -6.05 -0.57 5.85
CA ASP A 3 -6.67 -0.72 7.16
C ASP A 3 -7.64 0.43 7.50
N LEU A 4 -7.29 1.67 7.19
CA LEU A 4 -8.17 2.81 7.41
C LEU A 4 -9.50 2.62 6.68
N SER A 5 -9.46 2.28 5.39
CA SER A 5 -10.66 2.01 4.59
C SER A 5 -11.42 0.78 5.09
N PHE A 6 -10.73 -0.27 5.49
CA PHE A 6 -11.33 -1.48 6.02
C PHE A 6 -12.15 -1.19 7.28
N PHE A 7 -11.60 -0.44 8.24
CA PHE A 7 -12.28 -0.17 9.49
C PHE A 7 -13.45 0.81 9.35
N TYR A 8 -13.43 1.68 8.34
CA TYR A 8 -14.59 2.53 8.05
C TYR A 8 -15.78 1.73 7.50
N ASP A 9 -15.51 0.64 6.78
CA ASP A 9 -16.57 -0.15 6.12
C ASP A 9 -16.47 -1.65 6.43
N MET A 10 -15.93 -2.01 7.59
CA MET A 10 -15.80 -3.42 8.02
C MET A 10 -17.13 -4.17 8.08
N ASN A 11 -18.23 -3.44 8.24
CA ASN A 11 -19.57 -4.01 8.27
C ASN A 11 -19.95 -4.73 6.95
N VAL A 12 -19.25 -4.42 5.86
CA VAL A 12 -19.47 -5.12 4.57
C VAL A 12 -19.21 -6.63 4.68
N LEU A 13 -18.31 -7.07 5.57
CA LEU A 13 -18.05 -8.49 5.78
C LEU A 13 -19.27 -9.25 6.31
N GLY A 14 -20.18 -8.56 7.02
CA GLY A 14 -21.43 -9.12 7.52
C GLY A 14 -22.54 -9.20 6.47
N ASN A 15 -22.30 -8.78 5.23
CA ASN A 15 -23.31 -8.79 4.19
C ASN A 15 -23.67 -10.24 3.80
N ARG A 16 -24.97 -10.59 3.88
CA ARG A 16 -25.51 -11.92 3.57
C ARG A 16 -25.25 -12.40 2.12
N HIS A 17 -24.86 -11.52 1.23
CA HIS A 17 -24.58 -11.83 -0.17
C HIS A 17 -23.10 -12.11 -0.45
N ILE A 18 -22.25 -12.05 0.57
CA ILE A 18 -20.85 -12.43 0.41
C ILE A 18 -20.74 -13.93 0.21
N GLY A 19 -20.26 -14.30 -0.98
CA GLY A 19 -20.01 -15.69 -1.34
C GLY A 19 -18.58 -16.12 -1.00
N SER A 20 -18.35 -17.43 -1.04
CA SER A 20 -17.04 -18.05 -0.76
C SER A 20 -15.94 -17.69 -1.77
N ASN A 21 -16.29 -17.05 -2.87
CA ASN A 21 -15.34 -16.52 -3.86
C ASN A 21 -14.70 -15.19 -3.48
N VAL A 22 -15.17 -14.53 -2.40
CA VAL A 22 -14.63 -13.23 -1.99
C VAL A 22 -13.25 -13.39 -1.36
N ARG A 23 -12.32 -12.54 -1.79
CA ARG A 23 -10.94 -12.47 -1.32
C ARG A 23 -10.61 -11.02 -0.97
N ILE A 24 -10.24 -10.78 0.26
CA ILE A 24 -9.87 -9.46 0.77
C ILE A 24 -8.42 -9.49 1.20
N LEU A 25 -7.54 -8.80 0.46
CA LEU A 25 -6.20 -8.50 0.91
C LEU A 25 -6.25 -7.18 1.70
N LEU A 26 -5.95 -7.28 2.98
CA LEU A 26 -5.90 -6.14 3.90
C LEU A 26 -4.44 -5.80 4.21
N VAL A 27 -4.00 -4.62 3.84
CA VAL A 27 -2.71 -4.07 4.24
C VAL A 27 -2.91 -3.24 5.49
N ASN A 28 -2.30 -3.68 6.59
CA ASN A 28 -2.44 -3.07 7.90
C ASN A 28 -1.11 -2.49 8.38
N ASN A 29 -1.00 -1.17 8.30
CA ASN A 29 0.14 -0.41 8.82
C ASN A 29 -0.24 0.45 10.05
N ALA A 30 -1.44 0.29 10.56
CA ALA A 30 -2.03 1.01 11.69
C ALA A 30 -2.24 2.52 11.44
N LEU A 31 -2.25 2.97 10.18
CA LEU A 31 -2.33 4.39 9.85
C LEU A 31 -2.92 4.60 8.44
N GLY A 32 -3.48 5.79 8.19
CA GLY A 32 -3.80 6.24 6.83
C GLY A 32 -2.52 6.62 6.09
N ALA A 33 -1.80 5.63 5.54
CA ALA A 33 -0.47 5.84 4.96
C ALA A 33 -0.44 6.83 3.79
N GLU A 34 -1.54 6.96 3.03
CA GLU A 34 -1.67 7.91 1.94
C GLU A 34 -1.44 9.37 2.37
N PHE A 35 -1.71 9.70 3.62
CA PHE A 35 -1.45 11.04 4.17
C PHE A 35 0.02 11.27 4.49
N HIS A 36 0.84 10.24 4.49
CA HIS A 36 2.29 10.30 4.70
C HIS A 36 3.10 10.16 3.40
N LEU A 37 2.42 9.81 2.28
CA LEU A 37 3.07 9.63 1.00
C LEU A 37 3.66 10.95 0.49
N PHE A 38 4.96 10.91 0.15
CA PHE A 38 5.65 11.97 -0.58
C PHE A 38 5.79 13.31 0.13
N LYS A 39 6.04 13.43 1.41
CA LYS A 39 6.43 14.72 2.04
C LYS A 39 5.71 15.99 1.50
N GLN A 40 4.77 15.80 0.56
CA GLN A 40 4.09 16.86 -0.18
C GLN A 40 2.73 17.21 0.40
N ILE A 41 2.18 16.33 1.24
CA ILE A 41 0.88 16.57 1.84
C ILE A 41 1.06 17.42 3.10
N ASN A 42 0.48 18.59 3.11
CA ASN A 42 0.61 19.55 4.22
C ASN A 42 0.08 19.02 5.55
N CYS A 43 -0.78 18.01 5.54
CA CYS A 43 -1.32 17.42 6.78
C CYS A 43 -0.24 16.77 7.65
N THR A 44 0.84 16.23 7.07
CA THR A 44 1.96 15.65 7.83
C THR A 44 2.71 16.69 8.67
N LYS A 45 2.51 17.98 8.39
CA LYS A 45 3.10 19.09 9.15
C LYS A 45 2.30 19.45 10.40
N VAL A 46 1.10 18.89 10.53
CA VAL A 46 0.24 19.11 11.70
C VAL A 46 0.62 18.11 12.78
N ASN A 47 1.11 18.61 13.91
CA ASN A 47 1.47 17.76 15.04
C ASN A 47 0.26 16.98 15.56
N GLY A 48 0.40 15.66 15.69
CA GLY A 48 -0.65 14.77 16.19
C GLY A 48 -1.77 14.49 15.21
N ILE A 49 -1.55 14.71 13.89
CA ILE A 49 -2.53 14.46 12.85
C ILE A 49 -2.97 12.98 12.80
N GLU A 50 -2.09 12.06 13.18
CA GLU A 50 -2.36 10.63 13.21
C GLU A 50 -3.61 10.28 14.00
N ARG A 51 -3.94 11.06 15.03
CA ARG A 51 -5.17 10.89 15.81
C ARG A 51 -6.45 11.04 15.00
N TYR A 52 -6.37 11.72 13.87
CA TYR A 52 -7.51 12.06 13.02
C TYR A 52 -7.56 11.26 11.72
N ILE A 53 -6.44 10.63 11.34
CA ILE A 53 -6.31 9.85 10.10
C ILE A 53 -6.11 8.36 10.36
N SER A 54 -6.17 7.92 11.60
CA SER A 54 -6.14 6.51 11.97
C SER A 54 -7.57 6.01 12.24
N ALA A 55 -7.87 4.82 11.77
CA ALA A 55 -9.13 4.19 12.11
C ALA A 55 -9.16 3.78 13.59
N GLY A 56 -10.36 3.74 14.17
CA GLY A 56 -10.53 3.62 15.61
C GLY A 56 -9.92 2.39 16.29
N GLY A 57 -9.69 1.30 15.56
CA GLY A 57 -9.01 0.11 16.07
C GLY A 57 -7.49 0.21 16.07
N HIS A 58 -6.94 1.24 15.44
CA HIS A 58 -5.54 1.32 15.10
C HIS A 58 -4.75 2.21 16.00
N PHE A 59 -5.21 3.43 16.20
CA PHE A 59 -4.46 4.39 16.98
C PHE A 59 -4.29 3.88 18.40
N GLY A 60 -3.06 3.42 18.68
CA GLY A 60 -2.73 2.77 19.92
C GLY A 60 -2.98 1.26 19.93
N GLN A 61 -3.25 0.64 18.79
CA GLN A 61 -3.39 -0.81 18.57
C GLN A 61 -3.75 -1.61 19.82
N LYS A 62 -5.01 -1.55 20.19
CA LYS A 62 -5.48 -2.25 21.39
C LYS A 62 -5.42 -3.78 21.26
N SER A 63 -5.51 -4.30 20.02
CA SER A 63 -5.36 -5.71 19.75
C SER A 63 -4.95 -5.95 18.29
N PRO A 64 -3.84 -6.64 18.03
CA PRO A 64 -3.47 -7.10 16.68
C PRO A 64 -4.41 -8.19 16.15
N ASP A 65 -5.25 -8.75 17.00
CA ASP A 65 -6.16 -9.84 16.69
C ASP A 65 -7.57 -9.38 16.30
N LEU A 66 -7.82 -8.06 16.25
CA LEU A 66 -9.15 -7.52 16.03
C LEU A 66 -9.75 -8.02 14.70
N VAL A 67 -9.02 -7.90 13.60
CA VAL A 67 -9.48 -8.37 12.29
C VAL A 67 -9.64 -9.88 12.27
N ARG A 68 -8.71 -10.61 12.89
CA ARG A 68 -8.78 -12.08 12.99
C ARG A 68 -10.08 -12.55 13.66
N HIS A 69 -10.42 -11.96 14.78
CA HIS A 69 -11.65 -12.33 15.50
C HIS A 69 -12.87 -11.95 14.68
N TYR A 70 -12.93 -10.73 14.18
CA TYR A 70 -14.04 -10.25 13.39
C TYR A 70 -14.28 -11.10 12.13
N ALA A 71 -13.24 -11.38 11.36
CA ALA A 71 -13.33 -12.21 10.17
C ALA A 71 -13.80 -13.64 10.48
N LYS A 72 -13.22 -14.25 11.52
CA LYS A 72 -13.60 -15.61 11.93
C LYS A 72 -15.04 -15.71 12.42
N ASP A 73 -15.50 -14.75 13.20
CA ASP A 73 -16.85 -14.72 13.72
C ASP A 73 -17.90 -14.54 12.62
N LEU A 74 -17.50 -13.91 11.50
CA LEU A 74 -18.31 -13.77 10.29
C LEU A 74 -18.12 -14.91 9.27
N GLY A 75 -17.41 -15.96 9.63
CA GLY A 75 -17.25 -17.17 8.83
C GLY A 75 -16.16 -17.12 7.76
N PHE A 76 -15.30 -16.13 7.77
CA PHE A 76 -14.15 -16.06 6.86
C PHE A 76 -13.00 -16.98 7.30
N GLU A 77 -12.27 -17.50 6.33
CA GLU A 77 -10.92 -18.01 6.55
C GLU A 77 -9.98 -16.80 6.71
N TYR A 78 -9.21 -16.80 7.80
CA TYR A 78 -8.28 -15.70 8.08
C TYR A 78 -6.84 -16.18 7.89
N LEU A 79 -6.11 -15.44 7.05
CA LEU A 79 -4.69 -15.61 6.78
C LEU A 79 -3.95 -14.35 7.25
N THR A 80 -2.70 -14.51 7.65
CA THR A 80 -1.89 -13.36 8.10
C THR A 80 -0.42 -13.51 7.73
N ALA A 81 0.26 -12.37 7.55
CA ALA A 81 1.70 -12.29 7.38
C ALA A 81 2.23 -10.96 7.91
N SER A 82 3.41 -11.00 8.54
CA SER A 82 4.13 -9.83 9.06
C SER A 82 5.52 -9.66 8.43
N ASN A 83 5.90 -10.58 7.56
CA ASN A 83 7.16 -10.56 6.82
C ASN A 83 7.03 -11.33 5.51
N LYS A 84 8.07 -11.25 4.67
CA LYS A 84 8.08 -11.87 3.35
C LYS A 84 7.92 -13.40 3.39
N ASP A 85 8.57 -14.07 4.33
CA ASP A 85 8.56 -15.54 4.38
C ASP A 85 7.18 -16.05 4.80
N GLU A 86 6.55 -15.41 5.76
CA GLU A 86 5.16 -15.67 6.13
C GLU A 86 4.21 -15.40 4.96
N PHE A 87 4.39 -14.27 4.26
CA PHE A 87 3.59 -13.95 3.08
C PHE A 87 3.70 -15.05 2.02
N LEU A 88 4.91 -15.46 1.68
CA LEU A 88 5.17 -16.51 0.69
C LEU A 88 4.61 -17.87 1.11
N SER A 89 4.49 -18.13 2.40
CA SER A 89 3.94 -19.40 2.91
C SER A 89 2.43 -19.53 2.75
N VAL A 90 1.71 -18.41 2.65
CA VAL A 90 0.23 -18.40 2.63
C VAL A 90 -0.39 -17.82 1.37
N TYR A 91 0.37 -17.04 0.56
CA TYR A 91 -0.21 -16.31 -0.56
C TYR A 91 -0.83 -17.24 -1.63
N GLU A 92 -0.23 -18.41 -1.88
CA GLU A 92 -0.76 -19.37 -2.86
C GLU A 92 -2.16 -19.86 -2.46
N ARG A 93 -2.40 -20.06 -1.15
CA ARG A 93 -3.73 -20.36 -0.63
C ARG A 93 -4.71 -19.23 -0.91
N PHE A 94 -4.29 -17.99 -0.74
CA PHE A 94 -5.13 -16.82 -0.95
C PHE A 94 -5.48 -16.58 -2.42
N VAL A 95 -4.53 -16.80 -3.35
CA VAL A 95 -4.71 -16.55 -4.79
C VAL A 95 -5.21 -17.79 -5.55
N THR A 96 -5.58 -18.87 -4.87
CA THR A 96 -6.10 -20.06 -5.54
C THR A 96 -7.25 -19.69 -6.47
N PRO A 97 -7.28 -20.20 -7.73
CA PRO A 97 -8.36 -19.93 -8.67
C PRO A 97 -9.66 -20.67 -8.32
N GLU A 98 -9.56 -21.64 -7.42
CA GLU A 98 -10.70 -22.45 -7.01
C GLU A 98 -11.59 -21.70 -6.03
N ILE A 99 -12.89 -21.92 -6.13
CA ILE A 99 -13.84 -21.42 -5.11
C ILE A 99 -13.68 -22.29 -3.87
N THR A 100 -13.32 -21.66 -2.77
CA THR A 100 -13.12 -22.31 -1.49
C THR A 100 -14.43 -22.42 -0.69
N GLU A 101 -14.44 -23.16 0.40
CA GLU A 101 -15.63 -23.29 1.25
C GLU A 101 -16.02 -21.96 1.91
N LYS A 102 -15.04 -21.12 2.21
CA LYS A 102 -15.20 -19.84 2.91
C LYS A 102 -14.58 -18.69 2.13
N PRO A 103 -15.16 -17.49 2.22
CA PRO A 103 -14.45 -16.28 1.81
C PRO A 103 -13.18 -16.10 2.64
N MET A 104 -12.22 -15.32 2.13
CA MET A 104 -10.94 -15.14 2.82
C MET A 104 -10.63 -13.67 3.12
N VAL A 105 -10.06 -13.44 4.29
CA VAL A 105 -9.33 -12.22 4.63
C VAL A 105 -7.87 -12.58 4.82
N PHE A 106 -7.00 -11.93 4.07
CA PHE A 106 -5.55 -12.02 4.25
C PHE A 106 -5.03 -10.68 4.75
N GLU A 107 -4.68 -10.62 6.02
CA GLU A 107 -4.15 -9.42 6.68
C GLU A 107 -2.62 -9.45 6.65
N VAL A 108 -2.03 -8.44 6.01
CA VAL A 108 -0.58 -8.26 5.90
C VAL A 108 -0.18 -7.05 6.73
N PHE A 109 0.59 -7.30 7.78
CA PHE A 109 1.13 -6.22 8.62
C PHE A 109 2.38 -5.63 7.98
N THR A 110 2.34 -4.33 7.77
CA THR A 110 3.41 -3.56 7.13
C THR A 110 3.82 -2.37 7.98
N LYS A 111 4.84 -1.63 7.53
CA LYS A 111 5.25 -0.38 8.15
C LYS A 111 5.16 0.74 7.12
N VAL A 112 4.69 1.90 7.56
CA VAL A 112 4.51 3.08 6.70
C VAL A 112 5.82 3.48 5.99
N ASP A 113 6.95 3.40 6.68
CA ASP A 113 8.25 3.76 6.09
C ASP A 113 8.66 2.77 4.99
N ASP A 114 8.42 1.47 5.18
CA ASP A 114 8.71 0.44 4.18
C ASP A 114 7.80 0.59 2.95
N GLU A 115 6.53 0.92 3.15
CA GLU A 115 5.57 1.20 2.06
C GLU A 115 5.97 2.46 1.29
N ASN A 116 6.36 3.52 1.98
CA ASN A 116 6.83 4.76 1.36
C ASN A 116 8.08 4.52 0.51
N GLN A 117 9.02 3.71 1.01
CA GLN A 117 10.22 3.36 0.27
C GLN A 117 9.88 2.52 -0.97
N ALA A 118 9.03 1.50 -0.82
CA ALA A 118 8.60 0.64 -1.93
C ALA A 118 7.87 1.45 -3.03
N LEU A 119 7.02 2.39 -2.64
CA LEU A 119 6.31 3.25 -3.57
C LEU A 119 7.28 4.23 -4.28
N TYR A 120 8.25 4.78 -3.54
CA TYR A 120 9.30 5.61 -4.11
C TYR A 120 10.11 4.86 -5.16
N ASP A 121 10.52 3.63 -4.85
CA ASP A 121 11.29 2.78 -5.77
C ASP A 121 10.46 2.42 -7.02
N LEU A 122 9.20 2.02 -6.84
CA LEU A 122 8.29 1.75 -7.95
C LEU A 122 8.11 2.97 -8.86
N TRP A 123 7.94 4.15 -8.28
CA TRP A 123 7.81 5.39 -9.04
C TRP A 123 9.05 5.70 -9.88
N HIS A 124 10.25 5.45 -9.33
CA HIS A 124 11.49 5.66 -10.06
C HIS A 124 11.66 4.65 -11.19
N ILE A 125 11.35 3.38 -10.96
CA ILE A 125 11.34 2.34 -12.00
C ILE A 125 10.38 2.74 -13.15
N LEU A 126 9.16 3.14 -12.83
CA LEU A 126 8.18 3.56 -13.84
C LEU A 126 8.60 4.81 -14.60
N LYS A 127 9.27 5.74 -13.93
CA LYS A 127 9.80 6.97 -14.54
C LYS A 127 10.94 6.65 -15.51
N ASP A 128 11.83 5.75 -15.14
CA ASP A 128 12.94 5.32 -15.98
C ASP A 128 12.49 4.49 -17.18
N MET A 129 11.40 3.73 -17.03
CA MET A 129 10.74 3.00 -18.13
C MET A 129 9.93 3.89 -19.08
N SER A 130 9.66 5.13 -18.70
CA SER A 130 8.91 6.07 -19.55
C SER A 130 9.70 6.45 -20.80
N LEU A 131 8.99 6.80 -21.90
CA LEU A 131 9.62 7.24 -23.15
C LEU A 131 10.58 8.43 -22.91
N LYS A 132 10.22 9.33 -21.97
CA LYS A 132 11.08 10.44 -21.53
C LYS A 132 12.34 9.96 -20.78
N GLY A 133 12.24 8.90 -19.99
CA GLY A 133 13.38 8.26 -19.33
C GLY A 133 14.35 7.67 -20.33
N LYS A 134 13.86 6.92 -21.31
CA LYS A 134 14.67 6.33 -22.38
C LYS A 134 15.35 7.37 -23.26
N ILE A 135 14.64 8.45 -23.63
CA ILE A 135 15.22 9.57 -24.39
C ILE A 135 16.30 10.28 -23.57
N LYS A 136 16.07 10.49 -22.27
CA LYS A 136 17.04 11.13 -21.38
C LYS A 136 18.28 10.27 -21.20
N GLN A 137 18.14 8.95 -21.09
CA GLN A 137 19.25 8.00 -21.00
C GLN A 137 20.03 7.96 -22.30
N GLY A 138 19.37 7.85 -23.45
CA GLY A 138 20.01 7.91 -24.76
C GLY A 138 20.73 9.25 -25.02
N LEU A 139 20.17 10.37 -24.61
CA LEU A 139 20.83 11.68 -24.69
C LEU A 139 22.05 11.79 -23.77
N LYS A 140 22.02 11.19 -22.58
CA LYS A 140 23.19 11.13 -21.68
C LYS A 140 24.33 10.29 -22.26
N GLU A 141 24.00 9.15 -22.86
CA GLU A 141 24.98 8.25 -23.50
C GLU A 141 25.64 8.88 -24.74
N VAL A 142 24.89 9.67 -25.51
CA VAL A 142 25.41 10.31 -26.73
C VAL A 142 26.07 11.64 -26.49
N MET A 143 25.57 12.43 -25.55
CA MET A 143 25.96 13.85 -25.38
C MET A 143 26.76 14.16 -24.10
N GLY A 144 26.81 13.21 -23.17
CA GLY A 144 27.48 13.39 -21.87
C GLY A 144 26.68 14.25 -20.87
N ASP A 145 26.93 14.05 -19.58
CA ASP A 145 26.19 14.71 -18.49
C ASP A 145 26.26 16.25 -18.50
N ASN A 146 27.33 16.82 -18.99
CA ASN A 146 27.52 18.27 -18.98
C ASN A 146 26.59 19.03 -19.93
N LEU A 147 26.28 18.45 -21.09
CA LEU A 147 25.39 19.08 -22.07
C LEU A 147 23.92 18.94 -21.68
N VAL A 148 23.54 17.80 -21.12
CA VAL A 148 22.18 17.55 -20.59
C VAL A 148 21.86 18.51 -19.44
N ASN A 149 22.83 18.82 -18.58
CA ASN A 149 22.64 19.78 -17.49
C ASN A 149 22.54 21.24 -17.98
N LYS A 150 23.24 21.60 -19.06
CA LYS A 150 23.09 22.92 -19.71
C LYS A 150 21.71 23.10 -20.33
N ILE A 151 21.19 22.08 -21.03
CA ILE A 151 19.84 22.13 -21.61
C ILE A 151 18.76 22.26 -20.52
N LYS A 152 18.89 21.55 -19.40
CA LYS A 152 17.97 21.68 -18.26
C LYS A 152 17.96 23.07 -17.67
N LYS A 153 19.13 23.72 -17.60
CA LYS A 153 19.25 25.09 -17.05
C LYS A 153 18.51 26.09 -17.94
N VAL A 154 18.68 25.98 -19.25
CA VAL A 154 17.99 26.84 -20.22
C VAL A 154 16.47 26.61 -20.20
N MET A 155 16.00 25.35 -20.12
CA MET A 155 14.54 25.04 -20.08
C MET A 155 13.86 25.44 -18.76
N ASN A 156 14.59 25.65 -17.67
CA ASN A 156 14.04 26.10 -16.39
C ASN A 156 14.12 27.64 -16.20
N GLU A 157 14.85 28.36 -17.06
CA GLU A 157 14.94 29.82 -17.04
C GLU A 157 13.85 30.50 -17.90
N ASP A 158 13.08 29.70 -18.68
CA ASP A 158 11.97 30.18 -19.54
C ASP A 158 10.54 29.89 -18.96
N LEU A 159 10.43 29.52 -17.67
CA LEU A 159 9.21 29.32 -16.92
C LEU A 159 9.17 30.19 -15.68
#